data_7a478e57bf43778da911553fad9a9bb3
#
_entry.id   7a478e57bf43778da911553fad9a9bb3
#
_cell.length_a   1.000
_cell.length_b   1.000
_cell.length_c   1.000
_cell.angle_alpha   90.00
_cell.angle_beta   90.00
_cell.angle_gamma   90.00
#
_symmetry.space_group_name_H-M   'P 1'
#
loop_
_entity.id
_entity.type
_entity.pdbx_description
1 polymer ?
#
loop_
_entity_poly.entity_id
_entity_poly.type
_entity_poly.pdbx_seq_one_letter_code
_entity_poly.pdbx_strand_id
1 'polypeptide(L)'
;MHFGIGIIIASISKYLFDLNFLEFFLIASFAFVCDFDIFLSKYALDNNHRMLITHSIIPAISITILGLIFNWTVLIISGFSYSIHIIIDTFDWGTNFFYFQKKQVGFKLLITKEEFNNISKYISQFKRSESFFDKKYYGNIACITTEILIFILMILFITLFALKYFLIVIIYFIFLAFHLQRHFNLKKIESN
;
A
#
# COMPACT_ATOMS: atom_id res chain seq x y z
N MET A 1 0.17 5.53 -3.57
CA MET A 1 -0.79 5.83 -2.48
C MET A 1 -0.21 5.56 -1.09
N HIS A 2 0.12 4.32 -0.71
CA HIS A 2 0.49 3.91 0.66
C HIS A 2 1.65 4.72 1.27
N PHE A 3 2.76 4.90 0.52
CA PHE A 3 3.89 5.70 1.04
C PHE A 3 3.52 7.16 1.30
N GLY A 4 2.66 7.77 0.47
CA GLY A 4 2.15 9.13 0.71
C GLY A 4 1.38 9.23 2.02
N ILE A 5 0.52 8.23 2.33
CA ILE A 5 -0.19 8.14 3.60
C ILE A 5 0.80 7.97 4.75
N GLY A 6 1.83 7.14 4.58
CA GLY A 6 2.91 6.99 5.57
C GLY A 6 3.61 8.31 5.89
N ILE A 7 3.90 9.13 4.87
CA ILE A 7 4.49 10.47 5.07
C ILE A 7 3.52 11.38 5.83
N ILE A 8 2.21 11.34 5.55
CA ILE A 8 1.20 12.13 6.29
C ILE A 8 1.22 11.74 7.77
N ILE A 9 1.14 10.44 8.08
CA ILE A 9 1.16 9.93 9.45
C ILE A 9 2.46 10.34 10.15
N ALA A 10 3.61 10.15 9.51
CA ALA A 10 4.92 10.53 10.05
C ALA A 10 5.03 12.04 10.27
N SER A 11 4.44 12.88 9.40
CA SER A 11 4.44 14.34 9.54
C SER A 11 3.65 14.80 10.76
N ILE A 12 2.45 14.25 10.97
CA ILE A 12 1.64 14.51 12.14
C ILE A 12 2.39 14.03 13.41
N SER A 13 2.97 12.83 13.35
CA SER A 13 3.73 12.27 14.47
C SER A 13 4.96 13.09 14.80
N LYS A 14 5.66 13.65 13.79
CA LYS A 14 6.78 14.58 14.01
C LYS A 14 6.36 15.82 14.79
N TYR A 15 5.22 16.37 14.46
CA TYR A 15 4.67 17.53 15.16
C TYR A 15 4.37 17.23 16.64
N LEU A 16 3.82 16.02 16.90
CA LEU A 16 3.38 15.63 18.27
C LEU A 16 4.53 15.14 19.15
N PHE A 17 5.56 14.47 18.61
CA PHE A 17 6.54 13.71 19.35
C PHE A 17 8.01 14.11 19.07
N ASP A 18 8.24 15.17 18.30
CA ASP A 18 9.57 15.67 17.90
C ASP A 18 10.51 14.57 17.35
N LEU A 19 10.03 13.74 16.44
CA LEU A 19 10.76 12.61 15.90
C LEU A 19 12.06 13.06 15.19
N ASN A 20 13.12 12.22 15.28
CA ASN A 20 14.27 12.34 14.40
C ASN A 20 13.98 11.78 12.99
N PHE A 21 14.95 11.93 12.05
CA PHE A 21 14.75 11.50 10.67
C PHE A 21 14.54 9.99 10.52
N LEU A 22 15.27 9.17 11.28
CA LEU A 22 15.15 7.70 11.19
C LEU A 22 13.79 7.24 11.71
N GLU A 23 13.29 7.83 12.77
CA GLU A 23 11.96 7.56 13.33
C GLU A 23 10.85 7.95 12.36
N PHE A 24 10.98 9.14 11.76
CA PHE A 24 10.07 9.61 10.72
C PHE A 24 10.05 8.64 9.52
N PHE A 25 11.25 8.27 9.03
CA PHE A 25 11.38 7.35 7.89
C PHE A 25 10.81 5.96 8.21
N LEU A 26 11.01 5.48 9.44
CA LEU A 26 10.48 4.20 9.89
C LEU A 26 8.94 4.19 9.81
N ILE A 27 8.28 5.18 10.41
CA ILE A 27 6.81 5.30 10.37
C ILE A 27 6.29 5.37 8.93
N ALA A 28 6.92 6.19 8.08
CA ALA A 28 6.53 6.31 6.68
C ALA A 28 6.70 4.99 5.92
N SER A 29 7.78 4.26 6.19
CA SER A 29 8.10 2.99 5.53
C SER A 29 7.13 1.87 5.89
N PHE A 30 6.64 1.81 7.12
CA PHE A 30 5.69 0.78 7.54
C PHE A 30 4.33 0.88 6.86
N ALA A 31 4.00 2.02 6.23
CA ALA A 31 2.80 2.15 5.41
C ALA A 31 2.87 1.42 4.06
N PHE A 32 4.04 0.94 3.63
CA PHE A 32 4.18 0.27 2.32
C PHE A 32 5.11 -0.94 2.33
N VAL A 33 5.79 -1.21 3.43
CA VAL A 33 6.82 -2.28 3.49
C VAL A 33 6.26 -3.66 3.15
N CYS A 34 4.97 -3.92 3.42
CA CYS A 34 4.33 -5.19 3.07
C CYS A 34 4.25 -5.41 1.56
N ASP A 35 4.19 -4.36 0.72
CA ASP A 35 4.16 -4.49 -0.74
C ASP A 35 5.41 -5.15 -1.32
N PHE A 36 6.53 -5.13 -0.59
CA PHE A 36 7.74 -5.86 -1.01
C PHE A 36 7.57 -7.37 -0.98
N ASP A 37 6.54 -7.90 -0.34
CA ASP A 37 6.25 -9.33 -0.36
C ASP A 37 5.78 -9.84 -1.73
N ILE A 38 5.55 -8.95 -2.70
CA ILE A 38 5.32 -9.33 -4.09
C ILE A 38 6.45 -10.22 -4.63
N PHE A 39 7.69 -10.03 -4.15
CA PHE A 39 8.83 -10.90 -4.49
C PHE A 39 8.71 -12.31 -3.91
N LEU A 40 7.84 -12.47 -2.89
CA LEU A 40 7.54 -13.74 -2.24
C LEU A 40 6.21 -14.36 -2.73
N SER A 41 5.56 -13.77 -3.72
CA SER A 41 4.24 -14.20 -4.23
C SER A 41 4.20 -15.68 -4.62
N LYS A 42 5.33 -16.26 -5.10
CA LYS A 42 5.44 -17.70 -5.42
C LYS A 42 5.17 -18.64 -4.23
N TYR A 43 5.27 -18.15 -3.00
CA TYR A 43 4.99 -18.92 -1.77
C TYR A 43 3.56 -18.69 -1.27
N ALA A 44 2.81 -17.80 -1.91
CA ALA A 44 1.44 -17.49 -1.54
C ALA A 44 0.43 -18.42 -2.22
N LEU A 45 -0.75 -18.55 -1.64
CA LEU A 45 -1.88 -19.22 -2.28
C LEU A 45 -2.21 -18.51 -3.60
N ASP A 46 -2.36 -19.29 -4.68
CA ASP A 46 -2.62 -18.81 -6.05
C ASP A 46 -1.59 -17.79 -6.56
N ASN A 47 -0.35 -17.81 -6.04
CA ASN A 47 0.70 -16.83 -6.33
C ASN A 47 0.28 -15.37 -6.05
N ASN A 48 -0.68 -15.18 -5.18
CA ASN A 48 -1.19 -13.88 -4.80
C ASN A 48 -0.54 -13.41 -3.49
N HIS A 49 0.38 -12.43 -3.56
CA HIS A 49 1.09 -11.89 -2.39
C HIS A 49 0.14 -11.41 -1.28
N ARG A 50 -1.06 -10.92 -1.63
CA ARG A 50 -2.10 -10.52 -0.65
C ARG A 50 -2.65 -11.67 0.19
N MET A 51 -2.27 -12.91 -0.11
CA MET A 51 -2.56 -14.09 0.71
C MET A 51 -1.43 -14.42 1.71
N LEU A 52 -0.32 -13.70 1.70
CA LEU A 52 0.77 -13.84 2.66
C LEU A 52 0.39 -13.27 4.03
N ILE A 53 1.09 -13.73 5.06
CA ILE A 53 0.91 -13.22 6.44
C ILE A 53 1.23 -11.73 6.54
N THR A 54 2.15 -11.25 5.74
CA THR A 54 2.53 -9.84 5.61
C THR A 54 1.37 -8.94 5.17
N HIS A 55 0.43 -9.45 4.38
CA HIS A 55 -0.80 -8.73 4.01
C HIS A 55 -1.98 -9.06 4.94
N SER A 56 -1.70 -9.36 6.21
CA SER A 56 -2.72 -9.51 7.26
C SER A 56 -2.53 -8.47 8.37
N ILE A 57 -3.50 -8.41 9.26
CA ILE A 57 -3.43 -7.52 10.43
C ILE A 57 -2.39 -7.99 11.47
N ILE A 58 -1.90 -9.24 11.37
CA ILE A 58 -1.01 -9.84 12.37
C ILE A 58 0.30 -9.07 12.54
N PRO A 59 1.06 -8.71 11.46
CA PRO A 59 2.28 -7.93 11.63
C PRO A 59 2.04 -6.58 12.30
N ALA A 60 0.95 -5.89 11.93
CA ALA A 60 0.59 -4.60 12.53
C ALA A 60 0.39 -4.72 14.04
N ILE A 61 -0.37 -5.73 14.48
CA ILE A 61 -0.58 -6.02 15.90
C ILE A 61 0.74 -6.37 16.59
N SER A 62 1.57 -7.21 15.97
CA SER A 62 2.87 -7.61 16.52
C SER A 62 3.80 -6.41 16.72
N ILE A 63 3.90 -5.52 15.72
CA ILE A 63 4.70 -4.30 15.79
C ILE A 63 4.18 -3.38 16.91
N THR A 64 2.86 -3.22 17.02
CA THR A 64 2.23 -2.41 18.06
C THR A 64 2.53 -2.97 19.46
N ILE A 65 2.40 -4.30 19.65
CA ILE A 65 2.70 -4.98 20.91
C ILE A 65 4.19 -4.79 21.28
N LEU A 66 5.10 -4.97 20.32
CA LEU A 66 6.54 -4.70 20.56
C LEU A 66 6.77 -3.24 20.98
N GLY A 67 6.08 -2.29 20.34
CA GLY A 67 6.13 -0.89 20.72
C GLY A 67 5.67 -0.63 22.16
N LEU A 68 4.62 -1.33 22.60
CA LEU A 68 4.13 -1.26 23.99
C LEU A 68 5.10 -1.88 24.99
N ILE A 69 5.66 -3.07 24.67
CA ILE A 69 6.64 -3.76 25.53
C ILE A 69 7.89 -2.91 25.74
N PHE A 70 8.43 -2.33 24.68
CA PHE A 70 9.63 -1.50 24.74
C PHE A 70 9.36 -0.04 25.08
N ASN A 71 8.09 0.33 25.34
CA ASN A 71 7.66 1.71 25.55
C ASN A 71 8.19 2.66 24.44
N TRP A 72 8.15 2.20 23.19
CA TRP A 72 8.65 2.93 22.04
C TRP A 72 7.51 3.40 21.14
N THR A 73 7.13 4.66 21.31
CA THR A 73 6.00 5.30 20.58
C THR A 73 6.10 5.16 19.06
N VAL A 74 7.32 5.21 18.53
CA VAL A 74 7.55 5.10 17.07
C VAL A 74 7.08 3.75 16.53
N LEU A 75 7.34 2.64 17.25
CA LEU A 75 6.85 1.32 16.84
C LEU A 75 5.32 1.22 16.94
N ILE A 76 4.72 1.83 17.95
CA ILE A 76 3.25 1.86 18.08
C ILE A 76 2.64 2.55 16.86
N ILE A 77 3.17 3.73 16.49
CA ILE A 77 2.70 4.49 15.34
C ILE A 77 3.02 3.73 14.02
N SER A 78 4.15 3.04 13.94
CA SER A 78 4.50 2.21 12.78
C SER A 78 3.52 1.04 12.59
N GLY A 79 3.10 0.40 13.68
CA GLY A 79 2.05 -0.63 13.64
C GLY A 79 0.71 -0.06 13.16
N PHE A 80 0.35 1.13 13.61
CA PHE A 80 -0.82 1.85 13.11
C PHE A 80 -0.69 2.18 11.60
N SER A 81 0.47 2.69 11.17
CA SER A 81 0.76 3.00 9.76
C SER A 81 0.61 1.75 8.87
N TYR A 82 1.13 0.61 9.34
CA TYR A 82 0.96 -0.69 8.69
C TYR A 82 -0.51 -1.12 8.63
N SER A 83 -1.26 -0.94 9.72
CA SER A 83 -2.69 -1.26 9.76
C SER A 83 -3.49 -0.50 8.69
N ILE A 84 -3.19 0.79 8.50
CA ILE A 84 -3.85 1.63 7.49
C ILE A 84 -3.63 1.05 6.09
N HIS A 85 -2.42 0.58 5.75
CA HIS A 85 -2.15 -0.09 4.48
C HIS A 85 -3.10 -1.29 4.28
N ILE A 86 -3.12 -2.20 5.25
CA ILE A 86 -3.95 -3.42 5.17
C ILE A 86 -5.44 -3.07 5.04
N ILE A 87 -5.91 -2.05 5.76
CA ILE A 87 -7.30 -1.57 5.66
C ILE A 87 -7.60 -1.07 4.24
N ILE A 88 -6.72 -0.25 3.66
CA ILE A 88 -6.90 0.26 2.29
C ILE A 88 -6.97 -0.88 1.29
N ASP A 89 -6.11 -1.88 1.41
CA ASP A 89 -6.12 -3.06 0.56
C ASP A 89 -7.44 -3.84 0.62
N THR A 90 -8.17 -3.79 1.74
CA THR A 90 -9.51 -4.38 1.80
C THR A 90 -10.52 -3.65 0.93
N PHE A 91 -10.34 -2.34 0.69
CA PHE A 91 -11.20 -1.57 -0.20
C PHE A 91 -10.89 -1.85 -1.67
N ASP A 92 -9.64 -1.97 -2.05
CA ASP A 92 -9.22 -2.12 -3.45
C ASP A 92 -9.54 -3.51 -4.01
N TRP A 93 -8.73 -4.48 -3.65
CA TRP A 93 -8.77 -5.85 -4.20
C TRP A 93 -9.18 -6.89 -3.16
N GLY A 94 -9.17 -6.53 -1.90
CA GLY A 94 -9.26 -7.44 -0.77
C GLY A 94 -7.91 -8.04 -0.38
N THR A 95 -7.80 -8.47 0.86
CA THR A 95 -6.59 -9.09 1.42
C THR A 95 -6.95 -10.21 2.38
N ASN A 96 -6.00 -11.07 2.72
CA ASN A 96 -6.17 -12.13 3.72
C ASN A 96 -6.09 -11.55 5.14
N PHE A 97 -7.00 -10.63 5.45
CA PHE A 97 -6.97 -9.79 6.65
C PHE A 97 -6.70 -10.57 7.94
N PHE A 98 -7.38 -11.71 8.13
CA PHE A 98 -7.23 -12.55 9.31
C PHE A 98 -6.23 -13.71 9.14
N TYR A 99 -5.54 -13.81 8.00
CA TYR A 99 -4.58 -14.84 7.60
C TYR A 99 -5.09 -16.28 7.71
N PHE A 100 -5.53 -16.72 8.90
CA PHE A 100 -5.96 -18.11 9.18
C PHE A 100 -7.16 -18.58 8.37
N GLN A 101 -7.98 -17.67 7.88
CA GLN A 101 -9.15 -18.01 7.06
C GLN A 101 -8.78 -18.40 5.62
N LYS A 102 -7.53 -18.15 5.20
CA LYS A 102 -7.05 -18.40 3.81
C LYS A 102 -8.01 -17.85 2.75
N LYS A 103 -8.64 -16.72 3.03
CA LYS A 103 -9.68 -16.10 2.22
C LYS A 103 -9.46 -14.60 2.12
N GLN A 104 -9.55 -14.08 0.89
CA GLN A 104 -9.56 -12.63 0.70
C GLN A 104 -10.88 -12.03 1.18
N VAL A 105 -10.80 -11.10 2.12
CA VAL A 105 -11.91 -10.31 2.64
C VAL A 105 -11.74 -8.84 2.24
N GLY A 106 -12.85 -8.12 2.17
CA GLY A 106 -12.87 -6.69 1.86
C GLY A 106 -13.98 -6.32 0.88
N PHE A 107 -14.12 -5.03 0.63
CA PHE A 107 -15.14 -4.47 -0.27
C PHE A 107 -14.83 -4.75 -1.74
N LYS A 108 -13.53 -4.84 -2.10
CA LYS A 108 -13.06 -5.17 -3.45
C LYS A 108 -13.65 -4.26 -4.52
N LEU A 109 -13.59 -2.95 -4.31
CA LEU A 109 -14.25 -1.95 -5.16
C LEU A 109 -13.75 -1.94 -6.61
N LEU A 110 -12.57 -2.50 -6.88
CA LEU A 110 -11.97 -2.54 -8.22
C LEU A 110 -12.36 -3.78 -9.04
N ILE A 111 -13.04 -4.75 -8.42
CA ILE A 111 -13.42 -6.00 -9.09
C ILE A 111 -14.86 -6.39 -8.74
N THR A 112 -15.62 -6.79 -9.74
CA THR A 112 -16.98 -7.30 -9.51
C THR A 112 -16.95 -8.72 -8.93
N LYS A 113 -18.06 -9.15 -8.30
CA LYS A 113 -18.22 -10.53 -7.82
C LYS A 113 -18.01 -11.57 -8.93
N GLU A 114 -18.51 -11.29 -10.13
CA GLU A 114 -18.39 -12.19 -11.27
C GLU A 114 -16.92 -12.31 -11.73
N GLU A 115 -16.23 -11.18 -11.87
CA GLU A 115 -14.82 -11.14 -12.23
C GLU A 115 -13.95 -11.84 -11.18
N PHE A 116 -14.25 -11.63 -9.89
CA PHE A 116 -13.52 -12.27 -8.80
C PHE A 116 -13.67 -13.79 -8.82
N ASN A 117 -14.89 -14.29 -9.01
CA ASN A 117 -15.16 -15.72 -9.05
C ASN A 117 -14.60 -16.41 -10.30
N ASN A 118 -14.41 -15.66 -11.39
CA ASN A 118 -13.93 -16.17 -12.69
C ASN A 118 -12.61 -15.48 -13.09
N ILE A 119 -11.77 -15.11 -12.13
CA ILE A 119 -10.59 -14.26 -12.34
C ILE A 119 -9.67 -14.78 -13.45
N SER A 120 -9.45 -16.10 -13.51
CA SER A 120 -8.62 -16.74 -14.53
C SER A 120 -9.14 -16.50 -15.95
N LYS A 121 -10.48 -16.50 -16.15
CA LYS A 121 -11.12 -16.21 -17.44
C LYS A 121 -10.90 -14.77 -17.87
N TYR A 122 -10.97 -13.82 -16.93
CA TYR A 122 -10.80 -12.40 -17.25
C TYR A 122 -9.32 -12.05 -17.46
N ILE A 123 -8.42 -12.62 -16.68
CA ILE A 123 -6.96 -12.43 -16.85
C ILE A 123 -6.48 -13.00 -18.18
N SER A 124 -7.01 -14.16 -18.62
CA SER A 124 -6.61 -14.80 -19.88
C SER A 124 -6.96 -14.01 -21.15
N GLN A 125 -7.77 -12.95 -21.04
CA GLN A 125 -8.09 -12.03 -22.12
C GLN A 125 -6.95 -11.01 -22.40
N PHE A 126 -5.95 -10.95 -21.51
CA PHE A 126 -4.82 -10.05 -21.61
C PHE A 126 -3.54 -10.83 -21.93
N LYS A 127 -2.59 -10.18 -22.60
CA LYS A 127 -1.27 -10.76 -22.88
C LYS A 127 -0.43 -10.94 -21.62
N ARG A 128 -0.68 -10.08 -20.61
CA ARG A 128 -0.09 -10.15 -19.28
C ARG A 128 -1.18 -10.11 -18.22
N SER A 129 -1.07 -10.98 -17.21
CA SER A 129 -2.01 -11.03 -16.09
C SER A 129 -2.13 -9.70 -15.36
N GLU A 130 -1.02 -8.99 -15.21
CA GLU A 130 -0.94 -7.70 -14.54
C GLU A 130 -1.72 -6.60 -15.26
N SER A 131 -1.89 -6.72 -16.60
CA SER A 131 -2.60 -5.74 -17.41
C SER A 131 -4.09 -5.64 -17.02
N PHE A 132 -4.70 -6.73 -16.58
CA PHE A 132 -6.07 -6.71 -16.07
C PHE A 132 -6.19 -5.77 -14.86
N PHE A 133 -5.32 -5.94 -13.86
CA PHE A 133 -5.33 -5.14 -12.63
C PHE A 133 -4.98 -3.68 -12.91
N ASP A 134 -3.96 -3.46 -13.74
CA ASP A 134 -3.50 -2.14 -14.14
C ASP A 134 -4.61 -1.34 -14.86
N LYS A 135 -5.30 -1.96 -15.82
CA LYS A 135 -6.44 -1.36 -16.53
C LYS A 135 -7.58 -0.99 -15.58
N LYS A 136 -7.90 -1.84 -14.61
CA LYS A 136 -8.93 -1.58 -13.60
C LYS A 136 -8.56 -0.39 -12.72
N TYR A 137 -7.32 -0.32 -12.27
CA TYR A 137 -6.83 0.75 -11.42
C TYR A 137 -6.82 2.10 -12.13
N TYR A 138 -6.14 2.18 -13.28
CA TYR A 138 -6.03 3.42 -14.05
C TYR A 138 -7.31 3.82 -14.79
N GLY A 139 -8.22 2.89 -15.03
CA GLY A 139 -9.54 3.16 -15.59
C GLY A 139 -10.55 3.66 -14.55
N ASN A 140 -10.23 3.59 -13.26
CA ASN A 140 -11.14 4.00 -12.19
C ASN A 140 -10.84 5.44 -11.75
N ILE A 141 -11.76 6.37 -12.05
CA ILE A 141 -11.61 7.79 -11.72
C ILE A 141 -11.45 8.01 -10.20
N ALA A 142 -12.12 7.21 -9.37
CA ALA A 142 -12.02 7.32 -7.92
C ALA A 142 -10.59 7.00 -7.44
N CYS A 143 -9.93 5.97 -7.99
CA CYS A 143 -8.54 5.66 -7.67
C CYS A 143 -7.61 6.82 -8.01
N ILE A 144 -7.72 7.35 -9.24
CA ILE A 144 -6.88 8.47 -9.68
C ILE A 144 -7.12 9.73 -8.83
N THR A 145 -8.38 10.03 -8.54
CA THR A 145 -8.75 11.19 -7.68
C THR A 145 -8.19 11.01 -6.27
N THR A 146 -8.27 9.81 -5.70
CA THR A 146 -7.72 9.50 -4.38
C THR A 146 -6.20 9.64 -4.35
N GLU A 147 -5.48 9.17 -5.39
CA GLU A 147 -4.02 9.34 -5.50
C GLU A 147 -3.63 10.82 -5.53
N ILE A 148 -4.34 11.64 -6.33
CA ILE A 148 -4.09 13.09 -6.42
C ILE A 148 -4.35 13.74 -5.07
N LEU A 149 -5.44 13.40 -4.40
CA LEU A 149 -5.79 13.95 -3.09
C LEU A 149 -4.74 13.61 -2.04
N ILE A 150 -4.31 12.34 -1.98
CA ILE A 150 -3.26 11.91 -1.05
C ILE A 150 -1.94 12.62 -1.34
N PHE A 151 -1.58 12.80 -2.62
CA PHE A 151 -0.39 13.58 -3.00
C PHE A 151 -0.47 15.02 -2.49
N ILE A 152 -1.59 15.70 -2.69
CA ILE A 152 -1.79 17.09 -2.22
C ILE A 152 -1.69 17.14 -0.68
N LEU A 153 -2.37 16.23 0.01
CA LEU A 153 -2.33 16.14 1.48
C LEU A 153 -0.91 15.84 1.97
N MET A 154 -0.20 14.92 1.34
CA MET A 154 1.19 14.61 1.68
C MET A 154 2.08 15.85 1.61
N ILE A 155 2.02 16.61 0.51
CA ILE A 155 2.80 17.85 0.37
C ILE A 155 2.40 18.88 1.43
N LEU A 156 1.09 19.05 1.67
CA LEU A 156 0.59 19.96 2.70
C LEU A 156 1.11 19.60 4.09
N PHE A 157 0.94 18.35 4.50
CA PHE A 157 1.30 17.90 5.85
C PHE A 157 2.82 17.93 6.11
N ILE A 158 3.63 17.49 5.13
CA ILE A 158 5.10 17.53 5.31
C ILE A 158 5.60 18.98 5.35
N THR A 159 5.00 19.88 4.56
CA THR A 159 5.37 21.30 4.57
C THR A 159 5.01 21.97 5.89
N LEU A 160 3.83 21.66 6.45
CA LEU A 160 3.36 22.28 7.70
C LEU A 160 4.06 21.71 8.93
N PHE A 161 4.31 20.39 8.99
CA PHE A 161 4.69 19.73 10.24
C PHE A 161 6.09 19.12 10.24
N ALA A 162 6.70 18.88 9.05
CA ALA A 162 7.97 18.20 8.95
C ALA A 162 8.86 18.72 7.81
N LEU A 163 8.87 20.03 7.57
CA LEU A 163 9.57 20.65 6.43
C LEU A 163 11.04 20.24 6.32
N LYS A 164 11.73 20.07 7.44
CA LYS A 164 13.15 19.63 7.45
C LYS A 164 13.36 18.24 6.84
N TYR A 165 12.32 17.43 6.70
CA TYR A 165 12.35 16.09 6.10
C TYR A 165 11.77 16.05 4.70
N PHE A 166 11.54 17.21 4.07
CA PHE A 166 10.89 17.33 2.77
C PHE A 166 11.54 16.49 1.66
N LEU A 167 12.85 16.26 1.74
CA LEU A 167 13.58 15.44 0.75
C LEU A 167 13.06 14.00 0.65
N ILE A 168 12.34 13.48 1.65
CA ILE A 168 11.74 12.14 1.57
C ILE A 168 10.69 12.02 0.46
N VAL A 169 10.13 13.14 0.01
CA VAL A 169 9.20 13.21 -1.12
C VAL A 169 9.85 12.71 -2.41
N ILE A 170 11.18 12.78 -2.54
CA ILE A 170 11.92 12.23 -3.68
C ILE A 170 11.66 10.71 -3.80
N ILE A 171 11.62 10.00 -2.68
CA ILE A 171 11.33 8.55 -2.65
C ILE A 171 9.92 8.27 -3.17
N TYR A 172 8.95 9.11 -2.80
CA TYR A 172 7.59 9.01 -3.36
C TYR A 172 7.59 9.15 -4.89
N PHE A 173 8.33 10.12 -5.44
CA PHE A 173 8.42 10.29 -6.89
C PHE A 173 9.14 9.14 -7.59
N ILE A 174 10.13 8.52 -6.94
CA ILE A 174 10.79 7.31 -7.47
C ILE A 174 9.77 6.17 -7.59
N PHE A 175 8.98 5.90 -6.56
CA PHE A 175 7.94 4.87 -6.62
C PHE A 175 6.86 5.20 -7.64
N LEU A 176 6.43 6.47 -7.72
CA LEU A 176 5.48 6.91 -8.73
C LEU A 176 6.04 6.69 -10.16
N ALA A 177 7.31 7.02 -10.39
CA ALA A 177 7.95 6.81 -11.69
C ALA A 177 7.97 5.33 -12.09
N PHE A 178 8.33 4.41 -11.17
CA PHE A 178 8.27 2.96 -11.42
C PHE A 178 6.85 2.49 -11.71
N HIS A 179 5.86 2.99 -10.98
CA HIS A 179 4.46 2.63 -11.18
C HIS A 179 3.95 3.09 -12.55
N LEU A 180 4.25 4.33 -12.96
CA LEU A 180 3.90 4.86 -14.27
C LEU A 180 4.65 4.15 -15.40
N GLN A 181 5.95 3.87 -15.24
CA GLN A 181 6.72 3.10 -16.20
C GLN A 181 6.10 1.72 -16.45
N ARG A 182 5.71 1.02 -15.37
CA ARG A 182 5.01 -0.26 -15.49
C ARG A 182 3.70 -0.11 -16.27
N HIS A 183 2.89 0.89 -15.93
CA HIS A 183 1.62 1.16 -16.62
C HIS A 183 1.83 1.35 -18.13
N PHE A 184 2.73 2.24 -18.54
CA PHE A 184 2.99 2.49 -19.95
C PHE A 184 3.56 1.26 -20.69
N ASN A 185 4.41 0.48 -20.02
CA ASN A 185 4.92 -0.76 -20.59
C ASN A 185 3.82 -1.80 -20.81
N LEU A 186 2.93 -2.00 -19.83
CA LEU A 186 1.79 -2.90 -19.97
C LEU A 186 0.84 -2.44 -21.09
N LYS A 187 0.53 -1.15 -21.15
CA LYS A 187 -0.29 -0.58 -22.22
C LYS A 187 0.32 -0.82 -23.61
N LYS A 188 1.65 -0.66 -23.75
CA LYS A 188 2.36 -0.94 -25.00
C LYS A 188 2.30 -2.42 -25.39
N ILE A 189 2.44 -3.35 -24.44
CA ILE A 189 2.34 -4.80 -24.69
C ILE A 189 0.93 -5.17 -25.19
N GLU A 190 -0.11 -4.60 -24.61
CA GLU A 190 -1.48 -4.91 -25.00
C GLU A 190 -1.88 -4.30 -26.36
N SER A 191 -1.25 -3.18 -26.78
CA SER A 191 -1.55 -2.51 -28.06
C SER A 191 -0.86 -3.13 -29.26
N ASN A 192 0.23 -3.87 -29.09
CA ASN A 192 0.95 -4.57 -30.16
C ASN A 192 0.36 -5.96 -30.41
#